data_821e071ee9bb9db2c3ec09661c584a56
#
_entry.id   821e071ee9bb9db2c3ec09661c584a56
#
_cell.length_a   1.000
_cell.length_b   1.000
_cell.length_c   1.000
_cell.angle_alpha   90.00
_cell.angle_beta   90.00
_cell.angle_gamma   90.00
#
_symmetry.space_group_name_H-M   'P 1'
#
loop_
_entity.id
_entity.type
_entity.pdbx_description
1 polymer ?
#
loop_
_entity_poly.entity_id
_entity_poly.type
_entity_poly.pdbx_seq_one_letter_code
_entity_poly.pdbx_strand_id
1 'polypeptide(L)'
;MTPRSASHFPNPRRADADGLVAETDTMTAEMLIDAYSHGIFPWSEDPVRWFSPDPRAIFLRERVRLPRKLGKIVRHHAFRVTLDRAFTDVVIACSEAHRYEGEWISSGFVQAYTELHRRG
;
A
#
# COMPACT_ATOMS: atom_id res chain seq x y z
N MET A 1 3.15 -28.23 11.37
CA MET A 1 2.68 -27.59 10.13
C MET A 1 1.36 -26.91 10.44
N THR A 2 1.39 -25.61 10.67
CA THR A 2 0.17 -24.82 10.91
C THR A 2 -0.64 -24.82 9.62
N PRO A 3 -1.94 -25.13 9.63
CA PRO A 3 -2.76 -25.03 8.43
C PRO A 3 -2.72 -23.57 7.96
N ARG A 4 -2.31 -23.34 6.71
CA ARG A 4 -2.46 -22.04 6.08
C ARG A 4 -3.95 -21.73 6.09
N SER A 5 -4.35 -20.70 6.83
CA SER A 5 -5.70 -20.16 6.74
C SER A 5 -6.03 -19.95 5.27
N ALA A 6 -7.24 -20.32 4.85
CA ALA A 6 -7.69 -20.06 3.49
C ALA A 6 -7.57 -18.55 3.22
N SER A 7 -6.99 -18.17 2.07
CA SER A 7 -6.88 -16.78 1.69
C SER A 7 -8.27 -16.14 1.57
N HIS A 8 -8.39 -14.88 1.98
CA HIS A 8 -9.59 -14.07 1.80
C HIS A 8 -9.84 -13.73 0.32
N PHE A 9 -8.83 -13.92 -0.53
CA PHE A 9 -8.84 -13.48 -1.92
C PHE A 9 -8.71 -14.66 -2.89
N PRO A 10 -9.34 -14.57 -4.08
CA PRO A 10 -9.09 -15.49 -5.17
C PRO A 10 -7.65 -15.36 -5.67
N ASN A 11 -7.24 -16.30 -6.50
CA ASN A 11 -5.89 -16.27 -7.11
C ASN A 11 -5.71 -14.97 -7.92
N PRO A 12 -4.72 -14.13 -7.62
CA PRO A 12 -4.51 -12.85 -8.33
C PRO A 12 -4.20 -13.02 -9.83
N ARG A 13 -3.74 -14.21 -10.26
CA ARG A 13 -3.55 -14.52 -11.69
C ARG A 13 -4.87 -14.58 -12.46
N ARG A 14 -6.00 -14.59 -11.80
CA ARG A 14 -7.35 -14.54 -12.38
C ARG A 14 -7.96 -13.14 -12.34
N ALA A 15 -7.19 -12.11 -12.03
CA ALA A 15 -7.62 -10.72 -12.12
C ALA A 15 -8.15 -10.42 -13.53
N ASP A 16 -9.07 -9.50 -13.63
CA ASP A 16 -9.60 -9.05 -14.92
C ASP A 16 -8.57 -8.21 -15.72
N ALA A 17 -8.98 -7.69 -16.86
CA ALA A 17 -8.11 -6.89 -17.72
C ALA A 17 -7.57 -5.61 -17.05
N ASP A 18 -8.30 -5.07 -16.08
CA ASP A 18 -7.90 -3.90 -15.31
C ASP A 18 -7.09 -4.27 -14.05
N GLY A 19 -6.92 -5.55 -13.79
CA GLY A 19 -6.23 -6.07 -12.62
C GLY A 19 -7.09 -6.21 -11.37
N LEU A 20 -8.41 -6.08 -11.48
CA LEU A 20 -9.34 -6.27 -10.37
C LEU A 20 -9.39 -7.74 -9.97
N VAL A 21 -9.15 -8.02 -8.69
CA VAL A 21 -9.16 -9.36 -8.09
C VAL A 21 -10.46 -9.64 -7.34
N ALA A 22 -10.92 -8.68 -6.55
CA ALA A 22 -12.09 -8.82 -5.70
C ALA A 22 -12.64 -7.46 -5.25
N GLU A 23 -13.89 -7.47 -4.80
CA GLU A 23 -14.53 -6.37 -4.08
C GLU A 23 -15.00 -6.86 -2.71
N THR A 24 -14.86 -6.02 -1.69
CA THR A 24 -15.33 -6.31 -0.33
C THR A 24 -16.01 -5.08 0.27
N ASP A 25 -16.88 -5.31 1.25
CA ASP A 25 -17.57 -4.22 1.95
C ASP A 25 -16.69 -3.58 3.04
N THR A 26 -15.67 -4.30 3.47
CA THR A 26 -14.80 -3.88 4.57
C THR A 26 -13.34 -4.14 4.24
N MET A 27 -12.46 -3.40 4.93
CA MET A 27 -11.01 -3.56 4.87
C MET A 27 -10.49 -3.70 6.30
N THR A 28 -9.87 -4.83 6.61
CA THR A 28 -9.27 -5.11 7.92
C THR A 28 -7.76 -5.28 7.82
N ALA A 29 -7.06 -5.17 8.95
CA ALA A 29 -5.62 -5.43 8.98
C ALA A 29 -5.28 -6.86 8.54
N GLU A 30 -6.09 -7.85 8.90
CA GLU A 30 -5.92 -9.24 8.46
C GLU A 30 -6.03 -9.38 6.93
N MET A 31 -7.02 -8.72 6.34
CA MET A 31 -7.20 -8.71 4.89
C MET A 31 -6.02 -8.03 4.19
N LEU A 32 -5.49 -6.94 4.75
CA LEU A 32 -4.31 -6.26 4.22
C LEU A 32 -3.07 -7.17 4.25
N ILE A 33 -2.83 -7.88 5.36
CA ILE A 33 -1.71 -8.83 5.48
C ILE A 33 -1.83 -9.93 4.43
N ASP A 34 -3.02 -10.53 4.30
CA ASP A 34 -3.27 -11.58 3.31
C ASP A 34 -3.10 -11.06 1.88
N ALA A 35 -3.70 -9.93 1.54
CA ALA A 35 -3.61 -9.30 0.23
C ALA A 35 -2.15 -9.02 -0.17
N TYR A 36 -1.40 -8.31 0.66
CA TYR A 36 0.00 -7.99 0.39
C TYR A 36 0.88 -9.23 0.28
N SER A 37 0.58 -10.29 1.02
CA SER A 37 1.30 -11.57 0.90
C SER A 37 1.15 -12.22 -0.49
N HIS A 38 0.12 -11.82 -1.25
CA HIS A 38 -0.18 -12.35 -2.58
C HIS A 38 -0.02 -11.30 -3.70
N GLY A 39 0.54 -10.13 -3.39
CA GLY A 39 0.73 -9.05 -4.36
C GLY A 39 -0.57 -8.32 -4.73
N ILE A 40 -1.56 -8.35 -3.84
CA ILE A 40 -2.85 -7.68 -3.98
C ILE A 40 -2.85 -6.43 -3.10
N PHE A 41 -3.47 -5.36 -3.55
CA PHE A 41 -3.60 -4.11 -2.78
C PHE A 41 -4.97 -3.45 -3.00
N PRO A 42 -5.50 -2.71 -2.02
CA PRO A 42 -6.75 -1.97 -2.17
C PRO A 42 -6.50 -0.62 -2.85
N TRP A 43 -7.47 -0.14 -3.64
CA TRP A 43 -7.38 1.15 -4.34
C TRP A 43 -8.61 2.04 -4.18
N SER A 44 -9.67 1.55 -3.59
CA SER A 44 -10.87 2.32 -3.31
C SER A 44 -11.54 1.85 -2.04
N GLU A 45 -12.43 2.66 -1.51
CA GLU A 45 -13.36 2.33 -0.44
C GLU A 45 -14.79 2.54 -0.95
N ASP A 46 -15.70 1.71 -0.46
CA ASP A 46 -17.14 1.78 -0.77
C ASP A 46 -17.52 1.56 -2.25
N PRO A 47 -17.38 0.36 -2.78
CA PRO A 47 -16.77 -0.82 -2.15
C PRO A 47 -15.25 -0.78 -2.16
N VAL A 48 -14.61 -1.56 -1.30
CA VAL A 48 -13.16 -1.76 -1.33
C VAL A 48 -12.82 -2.65 -2.51
N ARG A 49 -12.08 -2.09 -3.48
CA ARG A 49 -11.61 -2.81 -4.67
C ARG A 49 -10.16 -3.20 -4.53
N TRP A 50 -9.87 -4.47 -4.75
CA TRP A 50 -8.56 -5.08 -4.59
C TRP A 50 -7.98 -5.42 -5.95
N PHE A 51 -6.74 -4.99 -6.18
CA PHE A 51 -6.08 -5.08 -7.48
C PHE A 51 -4.77 -5.86 -7.43
N SER A 52 -4.46 -6.53 -8.54
CA SER A 52 -3.15 -7.11 -8.85
C SER A 52 -2.92 -6.99 -10.35
N PRO A 53 -2.50 -5.84 -10.85
CA PRO A 53 -2.32 -5.60 -12.28
C PRO A 53 -1.15 -6.39 -12.85
N ASP A 54 -1.29 -6.81 -14.12
CA ASP A 54 -0.25 -7.43 -14.91
C ASP A 54 -0.33 -6.86 -16.36
N PRO A 55 0.70 -6.18 -16.88
CA PRO A 55 2.02 -5.98 -16.30
C PRO A 55 2.02 -4.94 -15.15
N ARG A 56 3.00 -5.04 -14.28
CA ARG A 56 3.17 -4.18 -13.11
C ARG A 56 4.52 -3.47 -13.13
N ALA A 57 4.52 -2.15 -12.99
CA ALA A 57 5.76 -1.38 -12.83
C ALA A 57 6.40 -1.68 -11.46
N ILE A 58 7.68 -1.95 -11.46
CA ILE A 58 8.45 -2.24 -10.25
C ILE A 58 9.77 -1.48 -10.25
N PHE A 59 10.31 -1.23 -9.06
CA PHE A 59 11.67 -0.77 -8.87
C PHE A 59 12.59 -1.98 -8.62
N LEU A 60 13.53 -2.21 -9.53
CA LEU A 60 14.59 -3.17 -9.27
C LEU A 60 15.67 -2.51 -8.44
N ARG A 61 15.89 -3.03 -7.23
CA ARG A 61 16.83 -2.45 -6.26
C ARG A 61 18.22 -2.19 -6.86
N GLU A 62 18.72 -3.12 -7.67
CA GLU A 62 20.02 -3.04 -8.33
C GLU A 62 20.10 -1.95 -9.41
N ARG A 63 18.93 -1.49 -9.91
CA ARG A 63 18.83 -0.48 -10.96
C ARG A 63 18.46 0.90 -10.45
N VAL A 64 18.10 1.04 -9.16
CA VAL A 64 17.79 2.34 -8.57
C VAL A 64 19.05 3.20 -8.56
N ARG A 65 18.97 4.38 -9.14
CA ARG A 65 20.03 5.37 -9.14
C ARG A 65 19.50 6.68 -8.56
N LEU A 66 20.26 7.27 -7.65
CA LEU A 66 19.92 8.58 -7.11
C LEU A 66 20.27 9.67 -8.13
N PRO A 67 19.33 10.54 -8.51
CA PRO A 67 19.65 11.74 -9.28
C PRO A 67 20.75 12.55 -8.58
N ARG A 68 21.60 13.20 -9.36
CA ARG A 68 22.78 13.93 -8.83
C ARG A 68 22.41 14.94 -7.73
N LYS A 69 21.29 15.69 -7.92
CA LYS A 69 20.82 16.66 -6.92
C LYS A 69 20.41 15.98 -5.62
N LEU A 70 19.63 14.91 -5.69
CA LEU A 70 19.21 14.14 -4.52
C LEU A 70 20.41 13.49 -3.81
N GLY A 71 21.35 12.93 -4.57
CA GLY A 71 22.58 12.37 -4.01
C GLY A 71 23.40 13.40 -3.23
N LYS A 72 23.43 14.67 -3.68
CA LYS A 72 24.06 15.77 -2.95
C LYS A 72 23.35 16.04 -1.62
N ILE A 73 22.01 16.12 -1.61
CA ILE A 73 21.20 16.34 -0.41
C ILE A 73 21.45 15.23 0.62
N VAL A 74 21.47 13.97 0.18
CA VAL A 74 21.73 12.82 1.05
C VAL A 74 23.13 12.87 1.66
N ARG A 75 24.16 13.16 0.85
CA ARG A 75 25.55 13.25 1.34
C ARG A 75 25.79 14.39 2.33
N HIS A 76 25.06 15.49 2.19
CA HIS A 76 25.17 16.63 3.09
C HIS A 76 24.28 16.52 4.34
N HIS A 77 23.59 15.38 4.52
CA HIS A 77 22.71 15.14 5.65
C HIS A 77 21.70 16.27 5.89
N ALA A 78 21.16 16.84 4.79
CA ALA A 78 20.21 17.96 4.84
C ALA A 78 18.90 17.57 5.58
N PHE A 79 18.57 16.28 5.60
CA PHE A 79 17.43 15.72 6.32
C PHE A 79 17.86 14.54 7.17
N ARG A 80 17.23 14.41 8.35
CA ARG A 80 17.32 13.20 9.15
C ARG A 80 16.15 12.28 8.78
N VAL A 81 16.46 11.11 8.25
CA VAL A 81 15.48 10.09 7.92
C VAL A 81 15.21 9.20 9.12
N THR A 82 13.94 8.96 9.41
CA THR A 82 13.50 8.00 10.42
C THR A 82 12.48 7.04 9.82
N LEU A 83 12.34 5.85 10.41
CA LEU A 83 11.35 4.85 10.04
C LEU A 83 10.36 4.65 11.19
N ASP A 84 9.10 4.44 10.87
CA ASP A 84 8.02 4.05 11.80
C ASP A 84 7.78 5.00 12.98
N ARG A 85 8.20 6.27 12.88
CA ARG A 85 8.01 7.26 13.96
C ARG A 85 6.80 8.17 13.77
N ALA A 86 6.32 8.34 12.56
CA ALA A 86 5.27 9.29 12.22
C ALA A 86 4.27 8.69 11.22
N PHE A 87 4.01 7.39 11.30
CA PHE A 87 3.20 6.67 10.31
C PHE A 87 1.81 7.29 10.12
N THR A 88 1.06 7.43 11.19
CA THR A 88 -0.31 7.98 11.15
C THR A 88 -0.34 9.41 10.62
N ASP A 89 0.57 10.27 11.08
CA ASP A 89 0.65 11.66 10.62
C ASP A 89 0.98 11.73 9.13
N VAL A 90 1.86 10.86 8.64
CA VAL A 90 2.21 10.79 7.21
C VAL A 90 1.01 10.32 6.39
N VAL A 91 0.29 9.29 6.82
CA VAL A 91 -0.88 8.78 6.09
C VAL A 91 -1.99 9.83 6.03
N ILE A 92 -2.24 10.55 7.12
CA ILE A 92 -3.20 11.67 7.17
C ILE A 92 -2.77 12.78 6.21
N ALA A 93 -1.51 13.20 6.24
CA ALA A 93 -0.99 14.23 5.36
C ALA A 93 -1.10 13.82 3.87
N CYS A 94 -0.87 12.54 3.54
CA CYS A 94 -1.08 12.03 2.19
C CYS A 94 -2.56 12.10 1.76
N SER A 95 -3.48 11.74 2.65
CA SER A 95 -4.92 11.85 2.41
C SER A 95 -5.32 13.30 2.10
N GLU A 96 -4.85 14.26 2.91
CA GLU A 96 -5.14 15.68 2.74
C GLU A 96 -4.52 16.27 1.46
N ALA A 97 -3.30 15.89 1.12
CA ALA A 97 -2.59 16.39 -0.06
C ALA A 97 -3.28 16.02 -1.37
N HIS A 98 -3.98 14.89 -1.41
CA HIS A 98 -4.68 14.40 -2.61
C HIS A 98 -6.19 14.63 -2.61
N ARG A 99 -6.70 15.39 -1.67
CA ARG A 99 -8.15 15.67 -1.53
C ARG A 99 -8.79 16.23 -2.81
N TYR A 100 -8.06 17.01 -3.59
CA TYR A 100 -8.56 17.64 -4.80
C TYR A 100 -8.38 16.80 -6.07
N GLU A 101 -7.59 15.73 -6.02
CA GLU A 101 -7.30 14.85 -7.17
C GLU A 101 -8.11 13.55 -7.17
N GLY A 102 -9.01 13.40 -6.20
CA GLY A 102 -9.77 12.17 -5.94
C GLY A 102 -9.19 11.41 -4.75
N GLU A 103 -9.93 11.42 -3.64
CA GLU A 103 -9.53 10.74 -2.40
C GLU A 103 -9.56 9.22 -2.59
N TRP A 104 -8.38 8.62 -2.76
CA TRP A 104 -8.27 7.17 -2.63
C TRP A 104 -7.84 6.74 -1.21
N ILE A 105 -7.19 7.64 -0.45
CA ILE A 105 -6.87 7.43 0.98
C ILE A 105 -7.99 8.03 1.82
N SER A 106 -9.07 7.28 1.96
CA SER A 106 -10.21 7.63 2.78
C SER A 106 -9.96 7.41 4.28
N SER A 107 -10.90 7.79 5.12
CA SER A 107 -10.83 7.54 6.57
C SER A 107 -10.71 6.05 6.91
N GLY A 108 -11.36 5.16 6.16
CA GLY A 108 -11.25 3.72 6.32
C GLY A 108 -9.85 3.18 6.00
N PHE A 109 -9.19 3.73 4.97
CA PHE A 109 -7.78 3.44 4.70
C PHE A 109 -6.88 3.87 5.87
N VAL A 110 -7.01 5.12 6.33
CA VAL A 110 -6.23 5.62 7.48
C VAL A 110 -6.38 4.70 8.68
N GLN A 111 -7.62 4.31 9.00
CA GLN A 111 -7.90 3.44 10.14
C GLN A 111 -7.30 2.04 9.98
N ALA A 112 -7.51 1.38 8.83
CA ALA A 112 -7.03 0.02 8.59
C ALA A 112 -5.50 -0.05 8.56
N TYR A 113 -4.83 0.91 7.90
CA TYR A 113 -3.38 0.96 7.83
C TYR A 113 -2.73 1.37 9.16
N THR A 114 -3.37 2.24 9.95
CA THR A 114 -2.89 2.55 11.31
C THR A 114 -2.97 1.33 12.21
N GLU A 115 -4.05 0.55 12.12
CA GLU A 115 -4.16 -0.71 12.86
C GLU A 115 -3.12 -1.73 12.40
N LEU A 116 -2.88 -1.86 11.10
CA LEU A 116 -1.83 -2.71 10.55
C LEU A 116 -0.44 -2.31 11.09
N HIS A 117 -0.12 -1.01 11.08
CA HIS A 117 1.13 -0.48 11.61
C HIS A 117 1.31 -0.78 13.10
N ARG A 118 0.26 -0.66 13.91
CA ARG A 118 0.31 -0.98 15.35
C ARG A 118 0.61 -2.44 15.66
N ARG A 119 0.31 -3.33 14.72
CA ARG A 119 0.60 -4.78 14.87
C ARG A 119 2.06 -5.14 14.53
N GLY A 120 2.80 -4.27 13.90
CA GLY A 120 4.20 -4.46 13.51
C GLY A 120 4.35 -5.00 12.11
#